data_db4020b1243f9423eb9c7aa210291c0e
#
_entry.id   db4020b1243f9423eb9c7aa210291c0e
#
_cell.length_a   1.000
_cell.length_b   1.000
_cell.length_c   1.000
_cell.angle_alpha   90.00
_cell.angle_beta   90.00
_cell.angle_gamma   90.00
#
_symmetry.space_group_name_H-M   'P 1'
#
loop_
_entity.id
_entity.type
_entity.pdbx_description
1 polymer ?
#
loop_
_entity_poly.entity_id
_entity_poly.type
_entity_poly.pdbx_seq_one_letter_code
_entity_poly.pdbx_strand_id
1 'polypeptide(L)'
;NLSSNGETSVTLTLQLEQGLSYDIAFWAQPEGLDCYNVSDLKAIKIDYTKCLANGTHRNVFYGNVFDLRTSQNDEVNVTLKNPFSKIEVLTTTEDVEAVSTLGYNLDNMKSCMKVKGIATSFNALYGMAEGEKANVSLIPSNIPTDIQTIKGKTYRLLASEYILGFSNQAIDVEVELSSENEQKSLSFFAGKAWAQHEQTFTLYDRYFTSSIEFDIKIDSEIN
;
A
#
# COMPACT_ATOMS: atom_id res chain seq x y z
N ASN A 1 16.70 7.03 20.33
CA ASN A 1 15.63 6.04 20.12
C ASN A 1 14.80 5.96 21.40
N LEU A 2 13.49 6.05 21.27
CA LEU A 2 12.53 5.90 22.35
C LEU A 2 11.58 4.74 22.01
N SER A 3 11.17 4.02 23.05
CA SER A 3 10.15 3.00 22.94
C SER A 3 8.91 3.43 23.70
N SER A 4 7.73 3.35 23.09
CA SER A 4 6.48 3.68 23.77
C SER A 4 6.01 2.59 24.73
N ASN A 5 6.59 1.39 24.70
CA ASN A 5 6.16 0.23 25.49
C ASN A 5 4.64 -0.01 25.45
N GLY A 6 3.99 0.31 24.31
CA GLY A 6 2.54 0.21 24.14
C GLY A 6 1.76 1.44 24.60
N GLU A 7 2.40 2.49 25.06
CA GLU A 7 1.75 3.77 25.34
C GLU A 7 1.38 4.50 24.03
N THR A 8 0.29 5.24 24.07
CA THR A 8 -0.19 6.05 22.93
C THR A 8 0.52 7.39 22.79
N SER A 9 1.32 7.76 23.76
CA SER A 9 2.11 9.01 23.78
C SER A 9 3.47 8.78 24.44
N VAL A 10 4.45 9.57 24.04
CA VAL A 10 5.78 9.59 24.64
C VAL A 10 6.27 11.03 24.73
N THR A 11 6.88 11.40 25.85
CA THR A 11 7.49 12.71 26.04
C THR A 11 8.97 12.67 25.69
N LEU A 12 9.39 13.59 24.85
CA LEU A 12 10.79 13.84 24.46
C LEU A 12 11.25 15.17 25.03
N THR A 13 12.41 15.18 25.65
CA THR A 13 13.09 16.43 26.02
C THR A 13 14.21 16.70 25.04
N LEU A 14 14.15 17.81 24.34
CA LEU A 14 15.19 18.28 23.44
C LEU A 14 15.85 19.52 24.05
N GLN A 15 17.19 19.58 23.97
CA GLN A 15 17.93 20.80 24.31
C GLN A 15 18.21 21.55 23.02
N LEU A 16 17.57 22.70 22.88
CA LEU A 16 17.66 23.57 21.70
C LEU A 16 18.30 24.91 22.11
N GLU A 17 19.03 25.50 21.20
CA GLU A 17 19.62 26.82 21.41
C GLU A 17 18.55 27.90 21.36
N GLN A 18 18.57 28.78 22.35
CA GLN A 18 17.58 29.85 22.48
C GLN A 18 17.75 30.90 21.37
N GLY A 19 16.64 31.41 20.87
CA GLY A 19 16.62 32.47 19.87
C GLY A 19 16.76 31.99 18.43
N LEU A 20 16.90 30.68 18.20
CA LEU A 20 16.87 30.08 16.87
C LEU A 20 15.46 29.53 16.56
N SER A 21 15.20 29.34 15.27
CA SER A 21 14.02 28.66 14.76
C SER A 21 14.40 27.26 14.24
N TYR A 22 13.55 26.27 14.51
CA TYR A 22 13.83 24.89 14.20
C TYR A 22 12.65 24.26 13.43
N ASP A 23 13.01 23.52 12.37
CA ASP A 23 12.12 22.57 11.74
C ASP A 23 12.48 21.18 12.24
N ILE A 24 11.51 20.47 12.82
CA ILE A 24 11.75 19.17 13.45
C ILE A 24 10.89 18.12 12.75
N ALA A 25 11.52 17.03 12.34
CA ALA A 25 10.86 15.84 11.82
C ALA A 25 10.96 14.67 12.81
N PHE A 26 9.89 13.90 12.88
CA PHE A 26 9.80 12.70 13.70
C PHE A 26 9.50 11.49 12.81
N TRP A 27 10.08 10.36 13.17
CA TRP A 27 9.77 9.07 12.58
C TRP A 27 9.71 8.02 13.67
N ALA A 28 8.63 7.23 13.66
CA ALA A 28 8.44 6.11 14.57
C ALA A 28 8.22 4.83 13.76
N GLN A 29 8.89 3.75 14.14
CA GLN A 29 8.73 2.43 13.52
C GLN A 29 8.94 1.33 14.55
N PRO A 30 8.37 0.12 14.35
CA PRO A 30 8.71 -1.05 15.13
C PRO A 30 10.20 -1.37 15.06
N GLU A 31 10.75 -1.90 16.14
CA GLU A 31 12.11 -2.39 16.17
C GLU A 31 12.29 -3.58 15.22
N GLY A 32 13.45 -3.65 14.57
CA GLY A 32 13.80 -4.75 13.67
C GLY A 32 13.22 -4.65 12.26
N LEU A 33 12.53 -3.57 11.89
CA LEU A 33 12.16 -3.33 10.49
C LEU A 33 13.37 -2.86 9.69
N ASP A 34 13.78 -3.65 8.70
CA ASP A 34 14.92 -3.40 7.83
C ASP A 34 14.55 -2.87 6.43
N CYS A 35 13.24 -2.72 6.16
CA CYS A 35 12.76 -2.17 4.91
C CYS A 35 12.87 -0.63 4.83
N TYR A 36 13.25 0.05 5.92
CA TYR A 36 13.44 1.51 5.95
C TYR A 36 14.89 1.90 6.20
N ASN A 37 15.40 2.79 5.36
CA ASN A 37 16.62 3.53 5.66
C ASN A 37 16.25 4.93 6.16
N VAL A 38 16.41 5.13 7.46
CA VAL A 38 16.04 6.37 8.18
C VAL A 38 17.28 7.24 8.52
N SER A 39 18.37 7.05 7.83
CA SER A 39 19.60 7.85 8.05
C SER A 39 19.38 9.35 7.74
N ASP A 40 18.42 9.66 6.86
CA ASP A 40 17.98 11.02 6.57
C ASP A 40 16.45 11.07 6.61
N LEU A 41 15.86 11.79 7.57
CA LEU A 41 14.41 11.93 7.70
C LEU A 41 13.77 12.78 6.60
N LYS A 42 14.55 13.51 5.82
CA LYS A 42 14.07 14.20 4.61
C LYS A 42 14.06 13.31 3.37
N ALA A 43 14.69 12.13 3.45
CA ALA A 43 14.79 11.20 2.33
C ALA A 43 14.80 9.74 2.81
N ILE A 44 13.84 9.38 3.67
CA ILE A 44 13.64 8.01 4.14
C ILE A 44 13.39 7.10 2.94
N LYS A 45 14.24 6.11 2.72
CA LYS A 45 14.07 5.15 1.63
C LYS A 45 13.31 3.92 2.10
N ILE A 46 12.41 3.43 1.24
CA ILE A 46 11.69 2.18 1.45
C ILE A 46 12.08 1.15 0.40
N ASP A 47 12.46 -0.03 0.87
CA ASP A 47 12.69 -1.21 0.05
C ASP A 47 11.48 -2.15 0.19
N TYR A 48 10.54 -2.05 -0.74
CA TYR A 48 9.31 -2.86 -0.71
C TYR A 48 9.58 -4.36 -0.83
N THR A 49 10.75 -4.77 -1.33
CA THR A 49 11.11 -6.20 -1.42
C THR A 49 11.44 -6.82 -0.06
N LYS A 50 11.72 -5.98 0.94
CA LYS A 50 11.96 -6.38 2.33
C LYS A 50 10.77 -6.16 3.25
N CYS A 51 9.71 -5.53 2.75
CA CYS A 51 8.49 -5.37 3.51
C CYS A 51 7.81 -6.72 3.72
N LEU A 52 7.38 -7.00 4.96
CA LEU A 52 6.78 -8.28 5.30
C LEU A 52 5.35 -8.41 4.75
N ALA A 53 5.00 -9.60 4.24
CA ALA A 53 3.68 -9.91 3.70
C ALA A 53 2.53 -9.74 4.73
N ASN A 54 2.84 -9.75 6.04
CA ASN A 54 1.85 -9.53 7.11
C ASN A 54 1.48 -8.04 7.31
N GLY A 55 2.07 -7.14 6.51
CA GLY A 55 1.79 -5.72 6.55
C GLY A 55 2.32 -4.99 7.79
N THR A 56 3.21 -5.59 8.60
CA THR A 56 3.77 -4.92 9.79
C THR A 56 4.64 -3.70 9.43
N HIS A 57 5.16 -3.65 8.20
CA HIS A 57 5.90 -2.50 7.69
C HIS A 57 5.07 -1.20 7.71
N ARG A 58 3.73 -1.28 7.66
CA ARG A 58 2.82 -0.13 7.72
C ARG A 58 2.71 0.53 9.08
N ASN A 59 3.18 -0.12 10.15
CA ASN A 59 3.10 0.40 11.51
C ASN A 59 4.21 1.43 11.76
N VAL A 60 4.33 2.39 10.87
CA VAL A 60 5.25 3.51 10.96
C VAL A 60 4.47 4.82 10.94
N PHE A 61 5.04 5.83 11.56
CA PHE A 61 4.38 7.12 11.71
C PHE A 61 5.40 8.23 11.57
N TYR A 62 4.96 9.35 11.04
CA TYR A 62 5.75 10.57 10.93
C TYR A 62 5.03 11.75 11.57
N GLY A 63 5.79 12.74 11.98
CA GLY A 63 5.27 14.02 12.43
C GLY A 63 6.27 15.13 12.17
N ASN A 64 5.80 16.35 12.19
CA ASN A 64 6.64 17.52 11.95
C ASN A 64 6.20 18.73 12.77
N VAL A 65 7.14 19.60 13.01
CA VAL A 65 6.91 20.95 13.56
C VAL A 65 7.76 21.91 12.76
N PHE A 66 7.16 23.00 12.31
CA PHE A 66 7.84 24.06 11.57
C PHE A 66 7.97 25.33 12.40
N ASP A 67 9.03 26.09 12.16
CA ASP A 67 9.30 27.40 12.76
C ASP A 67 9.16 27.40 14.29
N LEU A 68 9.59 26.30 14.94
CA LEU A 68 9.61 26.22 16.39
C LEU A 68 10.63 27.21 16.93
N ARG A 69 10.15 28.29 17.53
CA ARG A 69 10.96 29.28 18.21
C ARG A 69 11.03 28.98 19.70
N THR A 70 12.23 28.72 20.17
CA THR A 70 12.42 28.35 21.56
C THR A 70 12.39 29.55 22.47
N SER A 71 11.50 29.52 23.43
CA SER A 71 11.56 30.30 24.67
C SER A 71 11.99 29.37 25.83
N GLN A 72 11.87 29.78 27.06
CA GLN A 72 12.20 28.89 28.18
C GLN A 72 11.06 27.88 28.44
N ASN A 73 11.39 26.57 28.39
CA ASN A 73 10.50 25.44 28.74
C ASN A 73 9.19 25.36 27.97
N ASP A 74 9.27 25.42 26.65
CA ASP A 74 8.09 25.21 25.78
C ASP A 74 7.72 23.73 25.70
N GLU A 75 6.43 23.42 25.74
CA GLU A 75 5.89 22.10 25.46
C GLU A 75 5.13 22.14 24.14
N VAL A 76 5.46 21.23 23.23
CA VAL A 76 4.83 21.13 21.92
C VAL A 76 4.26 19.73 21.73
N ASN A 77 2.97 19.65 21.44
CA ASN A 77 2.31 18.39 21.12
C ASN A 77 2.38 18.10 19.62
N VAL A 78 2.90 16.93 19.25
CA VAL A 78 3.01 16.47 17.86
C VAL A 78 2.18 15.21 17.68
N THR A 79 1.20 15.27 16.79
CA THR A 79 0.43 14.09 16.38
C THR A 79 1.14 13.40 15.24
N LEU A 80 1.44 12.12 15.43
CA LEU A 80 2.04 11.30 14.39
C LEU A 80 0.95 10.73 13.46
N LYS A 81 1.24 10.72 12.15
CA LYS A 81 0.36 10.26 11.07
C LYS A 81 1.00 9.08 10.33
N ASN A 82 0.18 8.20 9.79
CA ASN A 82 0.66 7.09 8.97
C ASN A 82 0.93 7.57 7.53
N PRO A 83 2.12 7.28 6.94
CA PRO A 83 2.46 7.72 5.60
C PRO A 83 1.87 6.85 4.48
N PHE A 84 1.15 5.77 4.82
CA PHE A 84 0.68 4.80 3.84
C PHE A 84 -0.77 5.04 3.39
N SER A 85 -1.04 4.59 2.18
CA SER A 85 -2.36 4.32 1.63
C SER A 85 -2.55 2.81 1.55
N LYS A 86 -3.75 2.34 1.83
CA LYS A 86 -4.16 0.96 1.59
C LYS A 86 -4.77 0.87 0.20
N ILE A 87 -4.34 -0.11 -0.60
CA ILE A 87 -4.95 -0.45 -1.88
C ILE A 87 -5.63 -1.80 -1.75
N GLU A 88 -6.88 -1.85 -2.11
CA GLU A 88 -7.67 -3.09 -2.17
C GLU A 88 -8.12 -3.36 -3.60
N VAL A 89 -8.03 -4.61 -4.02
CA VAL A 89 -8.52 -5.08 -5.32
C VAL A 89 -9.56 -6.17 -5.08
N LEU A 90 -10.77 -5.96 -5.58
CA LEU A 90 -11.91 -6.85 -5.38
C LEU A 90 -12.53 -7.24 -6.71
N THR A 91 -12.99 -8.48 -6.83
CA THR A 91 -13.80 -8.93 -7.97
C THR A 91 -15.16 -9.40 -7.52
N THR A 92 -16.15 -9.43 -8.42
CA THR A 92 -17.50 -9.90 -8.06
C THR A 92 -17.50 -11.39 -7.70
N THR A 93 -18.43 -11.82 -6.86
CA THR A 93 -18.57 -13.25 -6.50
C THR A 93 -18.92 -14.12 -7.70
N GLU A 94 -19.67 -13.59 -8.66
CA GLU A 94 -19.96 -14.28 -9.92
C GLU A 94 -18.71 -14.48 -10.77
N ASP A 95 -17.78 -13.51 -10.74
CA ASP A 95 -16.50 -13.62 -11.44
C ASP A 95 -15.61 -14.69 -10.80
N VAL A 96 -15.64 -14.82 -9.46
CA VAL A 96 -14.98 -15.92 -8.72
C VAL A 96 -15.55 -17.28 -9.12
N GLU A 97 -16.88 -17.42 -9.23
CA GLU A 97 -17.54 -18.64 -9.68
C GLU A 97 -17.12 -19.00 -11.10
N ALA A 98 -17.09 -18.02 -12.00
CA ALA A 98 -16.69 -18.22 -13.38
C ALA A 98 -15.24 -18.74 -13.48
N VAL A 99 -14.29 -18.14 -12.79
CA VAL A 99 -12.90 -18.59 -12.81
C VAL A 99 -12.70 -19.95 -12.14
N SER A 100 -13.53 -20.29 -11.15
CA SER A 100 -13.56 -21.61 -10.54
C SER A 100 -13.99 -22.70 -11.52
N THR A 101 -14.96 -22.44 -12.41
CA THR A 101 -15.38 -23.39 -13.47
C THR A 101 -14.26 -23.67 -14.49
N LEU A 102 -13.28 -22.75 -14.60
CA LEU A 102 -12.07 -22.93 -15.42
C LEU A 102 -10.96 -23.69 -14.68
N GLY A 103 -11.25 -24.16 -13.47
CA GLY A 103 -10.33 -24.97 -12.66
C GLY A 103 -9.34 -24.15 -11.84
N TYR A 104 -9.59 -22.85 -11.60
CA TYR A 104 -8.80 -22.04 -10.70
C TYR A 104 -9.47 -21.98 -9.32
N ASN A 105 -8.80 -22.50 -8.31
CA ASN A 105 -9.25 -22.39 -6.92
C ASN A 105 -8.53 -21.26 -6.20
N LEU A 106 -9.18 -20.12 -6.07
CA LEU A 106 -8.59 -18.92 -5.46
C LEU A 106 -8.16 -19.14 -4.00
N ASP A 107 -8.76 -20.09 -3.27
CA ASP A 107 -8.38 -20.38 -1.87
C ASP A 107 -6.99 -21.04 -1.76
N ASN A 108 -6.52 -21.64 -2.85
CA ASN A 108 -5.22 -22.30 -2.95
C ASN A 108 -4.18 -21.45 -3.70
N MET A 109 -4.52 -20.19 -4.00
CA MET A 109 -3.64 -19.30 -4.75
C MET A 109 -3.10 -18.19 -3.85
N LYS A 110 -1.97 -17.63 -4.26
CA LYS A 110 -1.40 -16.41 -3.71
C LYS A 110 -1.65 -15.24 -4.66
N SER A 111 -1.84 -14.07 -4.11
CA SER A 111 -1.88 -12.81 -4.87
C SER A 111 -0.58 -12.04 -4.69
N CYS A 112 -0.08 -11.49 -5.78
CA CYS A 112 1.03 -10.55 -5.83
C CYS A 112 0.55 -9.27 -6.50
N MET A 113 0.51 -8.19 -5.74
CA MET A 113 0.19 -6.88 -6.31
C MET A 113 1.45 -6.28 -6.92
N LYS A 114 1.36 -5.85 -8.18
CA LYS A 114 2.41 -5.16 -8.92
C LYS A 114 1.97 -3.71 -9.11
N VAL A 115 2.78 -2.79 -8.64
CA VAL A 115 2.49 -1.35 -8.74
C VAL A 115 3.57 -0.65 -9.56
N LYS A 116 3.14 0.22 -10.45
CA LYS A 116 4.04 0.98 -11.32
C LYS A 116 3.97 2.46 -10.98
N GLY A 117 5.15 3.07 -10.91
CA GLY A 117 5.27 4.50 -10.69
C GLY A 117 5.13 4.93 -9.23
N ILE A 118 5.40 4.03 -8.25
CA ILE A 118 5.38 4.39 -6.84
C ILE A 118 6.66 5.08 -6.41
N ALA A 119 6.53 6.00 -5.45
CA ALA A 119 7.68 6.60 -4.80
C ALA A 119 8.35 5.61 -3.86
N THR A 120 9.69 5.62 -3.83
CA THR A 120 10.52 4.79 -2.96
C THR A 120 11.17 5.58 -1.84
N SER A 121 10.80 6.85 -1.68
CA SER A 121 11.32 7.74 -0.66
C SER A 121 10.19 8.55 -0.02
N PHE A 122 10.38 8.91 1.23
CA PHE A 122 9.45 9.72 2.02
C PHE A 122 10.18 10.81 2.78
N ASN A 123 9.70 12.03 2.68
CA ASN A 123 10.19 13.18 3.42
C ASN A 123 9.30 13.39 4.65
N ALA A 124 9.79 13.02 5.83
CA ALA A 124 9.02 13.12 7.07
C ALA A 124 8.80 14.58 7.52
N LEU A 125 9.67 15.51 7.09
CA LEU A 125 9.51 16.92 7.40
C LEU A 125 8.31 17.53 6.68
N TYR A 126 8.12 17.20 5.39
CA TYR A 126 7.01 17.72 4.61
C TYR A 126 5.80 16.77 4.54
N GLY A 127 5.96 15.53 5.04
CA GLY A 127 4.91 14.52 4.97
C GLY A 127 4.59 14.10 3.54
N MET A 128 5.60 13.98 2.69
CA MET A 128 5.43 13.74 1.25
C MET A 128 6.22 12.52 0.79
N ALA A 129 5.57 11.66 0.00
CA ALA A 129 6.27 10.65 -0.75
C ALA A 129 6.92 11.30 -1.99
N GLU A 130 8.20 11.08 -2.18
CA GLU A 130 9.01 11.73 -3.21
C GLU A 130 10.13 10.81 -3.72
N GLY A 131 11.01 11.35 -4.55
CA GLY A 131 12.17 10.65 -5.09
C GLY A 131 11.86 9.88 -6.37
N GLU A 132 12.72 8.92 -6.66
CA GLU A 132 12.59 8.08 -7.86
C GLU A 132 11.34 7.22 -7.80
N LYS A 133 10.71 7.05 -8.96
CA LYS A 133 9.57 6.17 -9.12
C LYS A 133 10.03 4.79 -9.55
N ALA A 134 9.49 3.78 -8.90
CA ALA A 134 9.80 2.40 -9.20
C ALA A 134 8.56 1.60 -9.62
N ASN A 135 8.82 0.53 -10.34
CA ASN A 135 7.87 -0.55 -10.55
C ASN A 135 8.22 -1.66 -9.58
N VAL A 136 7.28 -2.02 -8.72
CA VAL A 136 7.53 -2.95 -7.62
C VAL A 136 6.52 -4.09 -7.68
N SER A 137 7.01 -5.31 -7.53
CA SER A 137 6.18 -6.48 -7.20
C SER A 137 6.23 -6.65 -5.68
N LEU A 138 5.08 -6.57 -5.05
CA LEU A 138 4.96 -6.75 -3.60
C LEU A 138 5.04 -8.24 -3.26
N ILE A 139 5.24 -8.56 -1.98
CA ILE A 139 5.45 -9.95 -1.57
C ILE A 139 4.14 -10.74 -1.73
N PRO A 140 4.15 -11.90 -2.43
CA PRO A 140 2.97 -12.71 -2.59
C PRO A 140 2.38 -13.16 -1.25
N SER A 141 1.07 -13.01 -1.09
CA SER A 141 0.32 -13.41 0.10
C SER A 141 -0.88 -14.27 -0.28
N ASN A 142 -1.41 -15.03 0.68
CA ASN A 142 -2.64 -15.77 0.47
C ASN A 142 -3.79 -14.82 0.09
N ILE A 143 -4.62 -15.23 -0.85
CA ILE A 143 -5.80 -14.46 -1.23
C ILE A 143 -6.75 -14.40 -0.03
N PRO A 144 -7.19 -13.21 0.41
CA PRO A 144 -8.13 -13.09 1.51
C PRO A 144 -9.48 -13.77 1.21
N THR A 145 -10.16 -14.20 2.26
CA THR A 145 -11.53 -14.75 2.15
C THR A 145 -12.61 -13.70 2.37
N ASP A 146 -12.22 -12.46 2.61
CA ASP A 146 -13.10 -11.35 2.93
C ASP A 146 -14.04 -11.03 1.77
N ILE A 147 -15.31 -10.84 2.11
CA ILE A 147 -16.36 -10.44 1.18
C ILE A 147 -16.89 -9.08 1.60
N GLN A 148 -17.04 -8.19 0.63
CA GLN A 148 -17.56 -6.83 0.83
C GLN A 148 -18.78 -6.61 -0.05
N THR A 149 -19.75 -5.83 0.43
CA THR A 149 -20.90 -5.40 -0.37
C THR A 149 -20.73 -3.94 -0.77
N ILE A 150 -20.65 -3.69 -2.06
CA ILE A 150 -20.49 -2.34 -2.63
C ILE A 150 -21.68 -2.08 -3.57
N LYS A 151 -22.46 -1.06 -3.27
CA LYS A 151 -23.64 -0.68 -4.06
C LYS A 151 -24.61 -1.85 -4.32
N GLY A 152 -24.79 -2.71 -3.33
CA GLY A 152 -25.70 -3.87 -3.41
C GLY A 152 -25.16 -5.09 -4.15
N LYS A 153 -23.92 -5.07 -4.62
CA LYS A 153 -23.22 -6.24 -5.19
C LYS A 153 -22.18 -6.77 -4.23
N THR A 154 -21.93 -8.07 -4.28
CA THR A 154 -20.97 -8.77 -3.44
C THR A 154 -19.66 -8.93 -4.18
N TYR A 155 -18.56 -8.63 -3.49
CA TYR A 155 -17.20 -8.71 -4.03
C TYR A 155 -16.33 -9.49 -3.08
N ARG A 156 -15.41 -10.28 -3.62
CA ARG A 156 -14.34 -10.95 -2.89
C ARG A 156 -13.06 -10.14 -3.01
N LEU A 157 -12.37 -9.95 -1.89
CA LEU A 157 -11.05 -9.33 -1.86
C LEU A 157 -10.01 -10.28 -2.48
N LEU A 158 -9.27 -9.79 -3.48
CA LEU A 158 -8.21 -10.55 -4.16
C LEU A 158 -6.82 -10.18 -3.64
N ALA A 159 -6.61 -8.90 -3.36
CA ALA A 159 -5.34 -8.39 -2.87
C ALA A 159 -5.56 -7.15 -2.00
N SER A 160 -4.73 -6.98 -0.99
CA SER A 160 -4.75 -5.81 -0.10
C SER A 160 -3.33 -5.48 0.32
N GLU A 161 -2.85 -4.30 -0.05
CA GLU A 161 -1.47 -3.89 0.18
C GLU A 161 -1.36 -2.43 0.59
N TYR A 162 -0.22 -2.09 1.21
CA TYR A 162 0.08 -0.76 1.69
C TYR A 162 1.29 -0.19 0.94
N ILE A 163 1.11 1.00 0.41
CA ILE A 163 2.14 1.75 -0.31
C ILE A 163 2.23 3.17 0.23
N LEU A 164 3.37 3.84 0.05
CA LEU A 164 3.48 5.26 0.40
C LEU A 164 2.40 6.06 -0.32
N GLY A 165 1.61 6.80 0.46
CA GLY A 165 0.60 7.69 -0.06
C GLY A 165 1.23 8.97 -0.62
N PHE A 166 0.75 9.45 -1.79
CA PHE A 166 1.04 10.77 -2.30
C PHE A 166 -0.12 11.32 -3.13
N SER A 167 -0.34 12.60 -3.01
CA SER A 167 -1.63 13.20 -3.35
C SER A 167 -1.88 13.44 -4.84
N ASN A 168 -0.88 13.42 -5.72
CA ASN A 168 -1.01 14.06 -7.05
C ASN A 168 -0.79 13.13 -8.24
N GLN A 169 -0.58 11.84 -8.06
CA GLN A 169 -0.35 10.93 -9.17
C GLN A 169 -1.06 9.59 -9.00
N ALA A 170 -1.75 9.19 -10.07
CA ALA A 170 -2.26 7.84 -10.19
C ALA A 170 -1.10 6.86 -10.44
N ILE A 171 -1.18 5.71 -9.80
CA ILE A 171 -0.29 4.57 -10.00
C ILE A 171 -1.06 3.46 -10.72
N ASP A 172 -0.37 2.69 -11.54
CA ASP A 172 -0.96 1.52 -12.18
C ASP A 172 -0.87 0.32 -11.22
N VAL A 173 -1.98 -0.40 -11.09
CA VAL A 173 -2.11 -1.58 -10.23
C VAL A 173 -2.41 -2.80 -11.10
N GLU A 174 -1.53 -3.79 -11.05
CA GLU A 174 -1.73 -5.11 -11.64
C GLU A 174 -1.75 -6.15 -10.52
N VAL A 175 -2.50 -7.22 -10.72
CA VAL A 175 -2.52 -8.35 -9.78
C VAL A 175 -2.18 -9.62 -10.54
N GLU A 176 -1.25 -10.39 -9.98
CA GLU A 176 -0.94 -11.74 -10.39
C GLU A 176 -1.41 -12.70 -9.31
N LEU A 177 -2.23 -13.67 -9.72
CA LEU A 177 -2.66 -14.79 -8.90
C LEU A 177 -1.90 -16.03 -9.34
N SER A 178 -1.28 -16.76 -8.42
CA SER A 178 -0.47 -17.94 -8.75
C SER A 178 -0.70 -19.08 -7.77
N SER A 179 -0.73 -20.32 -8.29
CA SER A 179 -0.73 -21.54 -7.50
C SER A 179 0.61 -22.24 -7.66
N GLU A 180 1.31 -22.46 -6.57
CA GLU A 180 2.61 -23.17 -6.57
C GLU A 180 2.44 -24.65 -6.96
N ASN A 181 1.33 -25.27 -6.56
CA ASN A 181 1.10 -26.71 -6.73
C ASN A 181 0.59 -27.07 -8.12
N GLU A 182 -0.14 -26.18 -8.79
CA GLU A 182 -0.85 -26.47 -10.04
C GLU A 182 -0.20 -25.81 -11.26
N GLN A 183 0.87 -25.04 -11.07
CA GLN A 183 1.55 -24.26 -12.12
C GLN A 183 0.57 -23.36 -12.92
N LYS A 184 -0.48 -22.89 -12.25
CA LYS A 184 -1.48 -21.99 -12.83
C LYS A 184 -1.21 -20.57 -12.38
N SER A 185 -1.36 -19.63 -13.29
CA SER A 185 -1.31 -18.20 -12.99
C SER A 185 -2.33 -17.43 -13.79
N LEU A 186 -2.81 -16.33 -13.21
CA LEU A 186 -3.67 -15.35 -13.85
C LEU A 186 -3.08 -13.97 -13.57
N SER A 187 -3.01 -13.11 -14.56
CA SER A 187 -2.58 -11.73 -14.38
C SER A 187 -3.58 -10.79 -15.02
N PHE A 188 -3.89 -9.69 -14.35
CA PHE A 188 -4.79 -8.68 -14.90
C PHE A 188 -4.41 -7.28 -14.42
N PHE A 189 -4.76 -6.29 -15.21
CA PHE A 189 -4.68 -4.89 -14.84
C PHE A 189 -5.90 -4.52 -14.00
N ALA A 190 -5.70 -4.20 -12.73
CA ALA A 190 -6.79 -3.85 -11.82
C ALA A 190 -7.27 -2.41 -11.98
N GLY A 191 -6.41 -1.52 -12.49
CA GLY A 191 -6.78 -0.14 -12.70
C GLY A 191 -5.72 0.86 -12.23
N LYS A 192 -6.15 2.12 -12.12
CA LYS A 192 -5.33 3.21 -11.58
C LYS A 192 -5.82 3.59 -10.19
N ALA A 193 -4.90 3.72 -9.25
CA ALA A 193 -5.19 4.13 -7.87
C ALA A 193 -4.52 5.47 -7.55
N TRP A 194 -5.21 6.29 -6.76
CA TRP A 194 -4.66 7.50 -6.15
C TRP A 194 -4.35 7.22 -4.69
N ALA A 195 -3.10 6.92 -4.41
CA ALA A 195 -2.67 6.66 -3.05
C ALA A 195 -2.61 7.96 -2.25
N GLN A 196 -3.42 8.07 -1.20
CA GLN A 196 -3.41 9.18 -0.26
C GLN A 196 -3.16 8.66 1.16
N HIS A 197 -2.44 9.44 1.98
CA HIS A 197 -2.13 9.04 3.36
C HIS A 197 -3.39 8.69 4.13
N GLU A 198 -3.30 7.63 4.92
CA GLU A 198 -4.36 7.16 5.84
C GLU A 198 -5.69 6.80 5.13
N GLN A 199 -5.69 6.68 3.81
CA GLN A 199 -6.88 6.32 3.04
C GLN A 199 -6.79 4.92 2.44
N THR A 200 -7.97 4.31 2.25
CA THR A 200 -8.12 3.09 1.47
C THR A 200 -8.65 3.44 0.09
N PHE A 201 -7.94 3.00 -0.94
CA PHE A 201 -8.38 3.10 -2.32
C PHE A 201 -8.80 1.72 -2.81
N THR A 202 -10.06 1.58 -3.19
CA THR A 202 -10.63 0.30 -3.58
C THR A 202 -10.87 0.26 -5.09
N LEU A 203 -10.21 -0.70 -5.75
CA LEU A 203 -10.43 -1.07 -7.14
C LEU A 203 -11.37 -2.28 -7.17
N TYR A 204 -12.48 -2.19 -7.88
CA TYR A 204 -13.43 -3.30 -7.97
C TYR A 204 -14.07 -3.37 -9.37
N ASP A 205 -14.01 -4.57 -9.97
CA ASP A 205 -14.55 -4.85 -11.29
C ASP A 205 -14.75 -6.36 -11.46
N ARG A 206 -15.10 -6.78 -12.68
CA ARG A 206 -15.11 -8.16 -13.16
C ARG A 206 -13.81 -8.39 -13.96
N TYR A 207 -12.78 -8.91 -13.30
CA TYR A 207 -11.45 -9.01 -13.91
C TYR A 207 -11.25 -10.28 -14.75
N PHE A 208 -12.03 -11.33 -14.50
CA PHE A 208 -11.83 -12.62 -15.15
C PHE A 208 -12.77 -12.84 -16.32
N THR A 209 -13.97 -12.25 -16.29
CA THR A 209 -14.99 -12.43 -17.33
C THR A 209 -15.07 -11.28 -18.31
N SER A 210 -14.61 -10.09 -17.98
CA SER A 210 -14.56 -8.95 -18.91
C SER A 210 -13.47 -9.05 -19.98
N SER A 211 -12.46 -9.90 -19.78
CA SER A 211 -11.36 -10.13 -20.72
C SER A 211 -11.61 -11.27 -21.70
N ILE A 212 -12.76 -11.92 -21.66
CA ILE A 212 -13.13 -12.98 -22.59
C ILE A 212 -14.08 -12.36 -23.64
N GLU A 213 -13.55 -11.53 -24.52
CA GLU A 213 -14.19 -11.27 -25.82
C GLU A 213 -13.99 -12.52 -26.68
N PHE A 214 -15.01 -13.36 -26.78
CA PHE A 214 -15.07 -14.42 -27.77
C PHE A 214 -15.34 -13.77 -29.13
N ASP A 215 -14.33 -13.63 -29.94
CA ASP A 215 -14.50 -13.33 -31.37
C ASP A 215 -14.96 -14.62 -32.07
N ILE A 216 -16.26 -14.88 -32.02
CA ILE A 216 -16.88 -16.00 -32.75
C ILE A 216 -16.98 -15.58 -34.21
N LYS A 217 -16.00 -15.90 -35.03
CA LYS A 217 -16.14 -15.87 -36.48
C LYS A 217 -16.99 -17.09 -36.89
N ILE A 218 -18.24 -16.84 -37.15
CA ILE A 218 -19.09 -17.83 -37.85
C ILE A 218 -18.78 -17.71 -39.33
N ASP A 219 -17.97 -18.64 -39.84
CA ASP A 219 -17.79 -18.83 -41.28
C ASP A 219 -19.13 -19.34 -41.85
N SER A 220 -19.86 -18.47 -42.52
CA SER A 220 -21.12 -18.81 -43.19
C SER A 220 -20.90 -19.31 -44.62
N GLU A 221 -19.96 -20.20 -44.83
CA GLU A 221 -19.90 -20.95 -46.09
C GLU A 221 -20.13 -22.44 -45.85
N ILE A 222 -21.43 -22.78 -45.76
CA ILE A 222 -21.88 -24.13 -46.09
C ILE A 222 -22.77 -23.97 -47.31
N ASN A 223 -22.20 -24.24 -48.49
CA ASN A 223 -22.92 -24.56 -49.72
C ASN A 223 -23.37 -26.02 -49.68
#